data_777b91e1995ab9dae42bb26e2005635a
#
_entry.id   777b91e1995ab9dae42bb26e2005635a
#
_cell.length_a   1.000
_cell.length_b   1.000
_cell.length_c   1.000
_cell.angle_alpha   90.00
_cell.angle_beta   90.00
_cell.angle_gamma   90.00
#
_symmetry.space_group_name_H-M   'P 1'
#
loop_
_entity.id
_entity.type
_entity.pdbx_description
1 polymer ?
#
loop_
_entity_poly.entity_id
_entity_poly.type
_entity_poly.pdbx_seq_one_letter_code
_entity_poly.pdbx_strand_id
1 'polypeptide(L)'
;MSAKARLLIAAVAVLCIGLFFYFKPAPDRSTEAAVQQVEAKVLFTEMSTGQVGHYLNEVISVTGVVQSVEGQTVMLQPGIACRMEGDFDAPRAGETVSVKGRVLGFDDMFGEVQLDFAVVQ
;
A
#
# COMPACT_ATOMS: atom_id res chain seq x y z
N MET A 1 -47.77 14.31 -19.12
CA MET A 1 -46.75 15.16 -18.48
C MET A 1 -46.50 16.40 -19.31
N SER A 2 -46.46 17.55 -18.67
CA SER A 2 -46.14 18.79 -19.35
C SER A 2 -44.62 18.84 -19.68
N ALA A 3 -44.26 19.61 -20.70
CA ALA A 3 -42.88 19.77 -21.08
C ALA A 3 -42.01 20.30 -19.93
N LYS A 4 -42.57 21.13 -19.05
CA LYS A 4 -41.89 21.64 -17.88
C LYS A 4 -41.57 20.56 -16.87
N ALA A 5 -42.46 19.59 -16.67
CA ALA A 5 -42.25 18.48 -15.76
C ALA A 5 -41.14 17.56 -16.29
N ARG A 6 -41.06 17.33 -17.59
CA ARG A 6 -40.02 16.54 -18.21
C ARG A 6 -38.67 17.21 -18.08
N LEU A 7 -38.58 18.51 -18.28
CA LEU A 7 -37.39 19.29 -18.11
C LEU A 7 -36.88 19.24 -16.65
N LEU A 8 -37.83 19.34 -15.71
CA LEU A 8 -37.48 19.29 -14.29
C LEU A 8 -36.92 17.93 -13.87
N ILE A 9 -37.53 16.86 -14.36
CA ILE A 9 -37.04 15.49 -14.09
C ILE A 9 -35.65 15.28 -14.68
N ALA A 10 -35.41 15.74 -15.91
CA ALA A 10 -34.11 15.65 -16.53
C ALA A 10 -33.04 16.44 -15.76
N ALA A 11 -33.37 17.64 -15.31
CA ALA A 11 -32.46 18.46 -14.52
C ALA A 11 -32.14 17.81 -13.18
N VAL A 12 -33.09 17.22 -12.51
CA VAL A 12 -32.88 16.51 -11.23
C VAL A 12 -31.99 15.28 -11.46
N ALA A 13 -32.24 14.52 -12.52
CA ALA A 13 -31.44 13.35 -12.85
C ALA A 13 -29.98 13.72 -13.11
N VAL A 14 -29.72 14.78 -13.85
CA VAL A 14 -28.34 15.26 -14.11
C VAL A 14 -27.69 15.73 -12.81
N LEU A 15 -28.43 16.42 -11.95
CA LEU A 15 -27.92 16.86 -10.67
C LEU A 15 -27.55 15.69 -9.77
N CYS A 16 -28.38 14.66 -9.71
CA CYS A 16 -28.10 13.46 -8.92
C CYS A 16 -26.84 12.73 -9.41
N ILE A 17 -26.66 12.61 -10.73
CA ILE A 17 -25.47 11.99 -11.32
C ILE A 17 -24.24 12.82 -11.00
N GLY A 18 -24.31 14.13 -11.12
CA GLY A 18 -23.22 15.03 -10.78
C GLY A 18 -22.82 14.94 -9.31
N LEU A 19 -23.80 14.91 -8.41
CA LEU A 19 -23.54 14.73 -6.99
C LEU A 19 -22.95 13.36 -6.67
N PHE A 20 -23.43 12.32 -7.32
CA PHE A 20 -22.89 10.98 -7.15
C PHE A 20 -21.42 10.92 -7.53
N PHE A 21 -21.01 11.51 -8.65
CA PHE A 21 -19.61 11.56 -9.04
C PHE A 21 -18.78 12.49 -8.16
N TYR A 22 -19.36 13.57 -7.67
CA TYR A 22 -18.69 14.52 -6.79
C TYR A 22 -18.43 13.92 -5.41
N PHE A 23 -19.41 13.22 -4.85
CA PHE A 23 -19.30 12.58 -3.54
C PHE A 23 -18.85 11.14 -3.59
N LYS A 24 -18.55 10.62 -4.77
CA LYS A 24 -17.93 9.33 -4.86
C LYS A 24 -16.68 9.38 -3.99
N PRO A 25 -16.61 8.59 -2.91
CA PRO A 25 -15.44 8.66 -2.06
C PRO A 25 -14.25 8.32 -2.92
N ALA A 26 -13.58 9.36 -3.35
CA ALA A 26 -12.24 9.15 -3.80
C ALA A 26 -11.57 8.49 -2.60
N PRO A 27 -11.22 7.21 -2.65
CA PRO A 27 -10.38 6.64 -1.63
C PRO A 27 -9.24 7.60 -1.48
N ASP A 28 -8.86 7.84 -0.25
CA ASP A 28 -7.83 8.84 0.04
C ASP A 28 -6.59 8.51 -0.75
N ARG A 29 -6.54 9.13 -1.91
CA ARG A 29 -5.63 8.72 -2.88
C ARG A 29 -4.48 9.59 -3.01
N SER A 30 -4.49 10.68 -2.32
CA SER A 30 -3.36 11.57 -2.34
C SER A 30 -2.11 10.89 -1.84
N THR A 31 -2.27 9.94 -0.94
CA THR A 31 -1.17 9.12 -0.44
C THR A 31 -1.15 7.73 -1.06
N GLU A 32 -2.32 7.13 -1.27
CA GLU A 32 -2.40 5.75 -1.75
C GLU A 32 -2.09 5.61 -3.24
N ALA A 33 -2.51 6.57 -4.05
CA ALA A 33 -2.26 6.52 -5.48
C ALA A 33 -0.77 6.62 -5.84
N ALA A 34 0.04 7.21 -4.95
CA ALA A 34 1.48 7.29 -5.13
C ALA A 34 2.21 6.06 -4.61
N VAL A 35 1.50 5.15 -3.91
CA VAL A 35 2.12 3.97 -3.31
C VAL A 35 2.04 2.81 -4.29
N GLN A 36 3.18 2.36 -4.73
CA GLN A 36 3.28 1.17 -5.56
C GLN A 36 3.04 -0.07 -4.71
N GLN A 37 2.20 -0.98 -5.20
CA GLN A 37 1.98 -2.26 -4.55
C GLN A 37 2.88 -3.31 -5.18
N VAL A 38 3.65 -4.00 -4.35
CA VAL A 38 4.64 -4.98 -4.80
C VAL A 38 4.54 -6.22 -3.91
N GLU A 39 4.64 -7.39 -4.52
CA GLU A 39 4.77 -8.61 -3.74
C GLU A 39 6.17 -8.72 -3.15
N ALA A 40 6.26 -9.25 -1.93
CA ALA A 40 7.53 -9.38 -1.23
C ALA A 40 8.57 -10.14 -2.05
N LYS A 41 8.16 -11.22 -2.70
CA LYS A 41 9.04 -12.02 -3.55
C LYS A 41 9.58 -11.24 -4.73
N VAL A 42 8.75 -10.43 -5.38
CA VAL A 42 9.16 -9.60 -6.52
C VAL A 42 10.11 -8.50 -6.06
N LEU A 43 9.78 -7.83 -4.96
CA LEU A 43 10.62 -6.79 -4.38
C LEU A 43 12.00 -7.34 -4.03
N PHE A 44 12.05 -8.47 -3.35
CA PHE A 44 13.30 -9.11 -2.98
C PHE A 44 14.14 -9.45 -4.21
N THR A 45 13.53 -10.03 -5.24
CA THR A 45 14.22 -10.40 -6.46
C THR A 45 14.80 -9.17 -7.17
N GLU A 46 14.03 -8.12 -7.31
CA GLU A 46 14.49 -6.90 -7.97
C GLU A 46 15.59 -6.20 -7.18
N MET A 47 15.43 -6.08 -5.87
CA MET A 47 16.44 -5.44 -5.01
C MET A 47 17.74 -6.22 -4.98
N SER A 48 17.66 -7.55 -4.93
CA SER A 48 18.86 -8.41 -4.91
C SER A 48 19.60 -8.46 -6.24
N THR A 49 18.93 -8.13 -7.34
CA THR A 49 19.54 -8.11 -8.67
C THR A 49 20.08 -6.72 -9.08
N GLY A 50 20.10 -5.77 -8.16
CA GLY A 50 20.72 -4.46 -8.38
C GLY A 50 19.76 -3.34 -8.76
N GLN A 51 18.46 -3.57 -8.71
CA GLN A 51 17.47 -2.54 -9.03
C GLN A 51 17.03 -1.72 -7.81
N VAL A 52 17.93 -1.54 -6.87
CA VAL A 52 17.68 -0.80 -5.62
C VAL A 52 17.21 0.63 -5.90
N GLY A 53 17.77 1.28 -6.91
CA GLY A 53 17.44 2.65 -7.23
C GLY A 53 15.97 2.91 -7.60
N HIS A 54 15.25 1.89 -8.04
CA HIS A 54 13.83 2.02 -8.35
C HIS A 54 12.97 2.24 -7.12
N TYR A 55 13.43 1.73 -5.98
CA TYR A 55 12.62 1.72 -4.75
C TYR A 55 13.21 2.58 -3.64
N LEU A 56 14.46 3.00 -3.77
CA LEU A 56 15.16 3.72 -2.71
C LEU A 56 14.42 4.99 -2.31
N ASN A 57 14.13 5.13 -1.02
CA ASN A 57 13.36 6.23 -0.42
C ASN A 57 11.91 6.33 -0.88
N GLU A 58 11.43 5.36 -1.66
CA GLU A 58 10.03 5.33 -2.06
C GLU A 58 9.18 4.66 -0.97
N VAL A 59 7.96 5.16 -0.82
CA VAL A 59 6.96 4.52 0.04
C VAL A 59 6.19 3.53 -0.81
N ILE A 60 6.23 2.27 -0.41
CA ILE A 60 5.57 1.19 -1.15
C ILE A 60 4.73 0.34 -0.20
N SER A 61 3.80 -0.39 -0.76
CA SER A 61 3.02 -1.39 -0.06
C SER A 61 3.50 -2.77 -0.47
N VAL A 62 4.01 -3.54 0.48
CA VAL A 62 4.56 -4.87 0.23
C VAL A 62 3.62 -5.91 0.80
N THR A 63 3.20 -6.85 -0.02
CA THR A 63 2.37 -7.99 0.39
C THR A 63 3.23 -9.25 0.45
N GLY A 64 3.21 -9.91 1.58
CA GLY A 64 4.00 -11.13 1.76
C GLY A 64 3.57 -11.92 2.96
N VAL A 65 4.21 -13.08 3.10
CA VAL A 65 3.96 -14.00 4.21
C VAL A 65 4.91 -13.68 5.35
N VAL A 66 4.38 -13.55 6.55
CA VAL A 66 5.17 -13.27 7.75
C VAL A 66 6.05 -14.47 8.06
N GLN A 67 7.34 -14.25 8.13
CA GLN A 67 8.32 -15.23 8.54
C GLN A 67 8.48 -15.25 10.07
N SER A 68 8.65 -14.07 10.65
CA SER A 68 8.81 -13.89 12.09
C SER A 68 8.55 -12.45 12.50
N VAL A 69 8.35 -12.23 13.78
CA VAL A 69 8.24 -10.89 14.36
C VAL A 69 9.19 -10.83 15.55
N GLU A 70 10.10 -9.87 15.51
CA GLU A 70 11.05 -9.62 16.59
C GLU A 70 11.00 -8.16 17.01
N GLY A 71 10.42 -7.87 18.18
CA GLY A 71 10.28 -6.50 18.67
C GLY A 71 9.47 -5.64 17.72
N GLN A 72 10.09 -4.61 17.18
CA GLN A 72 9.48 -3.68 16.22
C GLN A 72 9.68 -4.11 14.76
N THR A 73 10.28 -5.25 14.52
CA THR A 73 10.60 -5.70 13.16
C THR A 73 9.74 -6.89 12.77
N VAL A 74 9.04 -6.75 11.66
CA VAL A 74 8.28 -7.84 11.03
C VAL A 74 9.09 -8.31 9.82
N MET A 75 9.43 -9.59 9.81
CA MET A 75 10.14 -10.22 8.70
C MET A 75 9.13 -10.86 7.76
N LEU A 76 9.19 -10.47 6.49
CA LEU A 76 8.40 -11.10 5.43
C LEU A 76 9.29 -11.99 4.58
N GLN A 77 8.75 -13.13 4.16
CA GLN A 77 9.46 -14.00 3.23
C GLN A 77 9.58 -13.35 1.86
N PRO A 78 10.69 -13.51 1.12
CA PRO A 78 11.88 -14.31 1.45
C PRO A 78 12.96 -13.60 2.27
N GLY A 79 12.85 -12.32 2.49
CA GLY A 79 13.84 -11.58 3.25
C GLY A 79 13.58 -10.09 3.22
N ILE A 80 12.45 -9.67 3.77
CA ILE A 80 12.09 -8.26 3.88
C ILE A 80 11.91 -7.91 5.34
N ALA A 81 12.78 -7.04 5.84
CA ALA A 81 12.73 -6.56 7.20
C ALA A 81 11.94 -5.25 7.24
N CYS A 82 10.78 -5.27 7.88
CA CYS A 82 9.91 -4.10 8.03
C CYS A 82 10.01 -3.60 9.46
N ARG A 83 10.63 -2.45 9.66
CA ARG A 83 10.67 -1.81 10.96
C ARG A 83 9.40 -1.02 11.16
N MET A 84 8.57 -1.51 12.06
CA MET A 84 7.24 -0.94 12.31
C MET A 84 7.34 0.37 13.09
N GLU A 85 6.43 1.28 12.78
CA GLU A 85 6.32 2.55 13.48
C GLU A 85 5.26 2.45 14.58
N GLY A 86 5.64 2.87 15.78
CA GLY A 86 4.71 2.92 16.92
C GLY A 86 4.22 1.55 17.38
N ASP A 87 3.11 1.55 18.07
CA ASP A 87 2.45 0.33 18.50
C ASP A 87 1.70 -0.31 17.34
N PHE A 88 1.82 -1.61 17.20
CA PHE A 88 1.16 -2.34 16.14
C PHE A 88 0.71 -3.71 16.64
N ASP A 89 -0.33 -4.24 16.00
CA ASP A 89 -0.77 -5.59 16.25
C ASP A 89 0.15 -6.56 15.51
N ALA A 90 0.96 -7.30 16.25
CA ALA A 90 1.92 -8.21 15.64
C ALA A 90 1.21 -9.33 14.87
N PRO A 91 1.47 -9.46 13.56
CA PRO A 91 0.95 -10.59 12.82
C PRO A 91 1.63 -11.89 13.22
N ARG A 92 0.98 -13.00 12.93
CA ARG A 92 1.54 -14.31 13.23
C ARG A 92 2.36 -14.83 12.05
N ALA A 93 3.37 -15.63 12.35
CA ALA A 93 4.13 -16.32 11.32
C ALA A 93 3.18 -17.17 10.45
N GLY A 94 3.35 -17.07 9.15
CA GLY A 94 2.51 -17.74 8.16
C GLY A 94 1.31 -16.93 7.67
N GLU A 95 0.99 -15.80 8.31
CA GLU A 95 -0.06 -14.90 7.81
C GLU A 95 0.43 -14.12 6.61
N THR A 96 -0.48 -13.86 5.67
CA THR A 96 -0.22 -12.95 4.57
C THR A 96 -0.68 -11.56 4.98
N VAL A 97 0.23 -10.61 4.92
CA VAL A 97 -0.04 -9.23 5.30
C VAL A 97 0.45 -8.26 4.25
N SER A 98 -0.13 -7.07 4.23
CA SER A 98 0.37 -5.94 3.44
C SER A 98 0.94 -4.91 4.39
N VAL A 99 2.17 -4.50 4.13
CA VAL A 99 2.89 -3.51 4.93
C VAL A 99 3.26 -2.34 4.06
N LYS A 100 2.90 -1.14 4.48
CA LYS A 100 3.28 0.10 3.83
C LYS A 100 4.50 0.66 4.55
N GLY A 101 5.56 0.93 3.83
CA GLY A 101 6.79 1.45 4.42
C GLY A 101 7.69 2.12 3.40
N ARG A 102 8.71 2.81 3.91
CA ARG A 102 9.72 3.45 3.08
C ARG A 102 10.89 2.51 2.88
N VAL A 103 11.33 2.36 1.64
CA VAL A 103 12.45 1.50 1.31
C VAL A 103 13.77 2.20 1.68
N LEU A 104 14.52 1.57 2.58
CA LEU A 104 15.86 2.05 2.95
C LEU A 104 16.93 1.52 1.99
N GLY A 105 16.83 0.28 1.57
CA GLY A 105 17.80 -0.34 0.70
C GLY A 105 17.84 -1.86 0.85
N PHE A 106 18.86 -2.43 0.28
CA PHE A 106 19.14 -3.87 0.36
C PHE A 106 20.43 -4.09 1.15
N ASP A 107 20.34 -4.92 2.18
CA ASP A 107 21.50 -5.27 3.01
C ASP A 107 22.16 -6.53 2.44
N ASP A 108 23.31 -6.37 1.83
CA ASP A 108 24.05 -7.48 1.24
C ASP A 108 24.57 -8.47 2.28
N MET A 109 24.85 -8.02 3.50
CA MET A 109 25.35 -8.90 4.55
C MET A 109 24.32 -9.90 5.03
N PHE A 110 23.09 -9.45 5.19
CA PHE A 110 22.00 -10.29 5.67
C PHE A 110 21.09 -10.77 4.54
N GLY A 111 21.24 -10.24 3.34
CA GLY A 111 20.38 -10.58 2.22
C GLY A 111 18.93 -10.14 2.45
N GLU A 112 18.74 -8.93 2.96
CA GLU A 112 17.42 -8.41 3.35
C GLU A 112 17.12 -7.08 2.69
N VAL A 113 15.89 -6.93 2.23
CA VAL A 113 15.34 -5.61 1.89
C VAL A 113 14.90 -4.95 3.19
N GLN A 114 15.28 -3.70 3.40
CA GLN A 114 14.95 -2.98 4.62
C GLN A 114 13.93 -1.88 4.35
N LEU A 115 12.87 -1.87 5.15
CA LEU A 115 11.84 -0.85 5.15
C LEU A 115 11.75 -0.23 6.55
N ASP A 116 11.51 1.09 6.62
CA ASP A 116 11.23 1.77 7.87
C ASP A 116 9.87 2.49 7.81
N PHE A 117 9.47 3.06 8.95
CA PHE A 117 8.16 3.71 9.10
C PHE A 117 7.02 2.81 8.60
N ALA A 118 7.14 1.54 8.86
CA ALA A 118 6.22 0.55 8.32
C ALA A 118 4.93 0.48 9.13
N VAL A 119 3.84 0.29 8.42
CA VAL A 119 2.50 0.17 9.02
C VAL A 119 1.79 -0.99 8.34
N VAL A 120 1.17 -1.86 9.13
CA VAL A 120 0.33 -2.94 8.58
C VAL A 120 -0.97 -2.34 8.06
N GLN A 121 -1.30 -2.67 6.85
CA GLN A 121 -2.54 -2.22 6.21
C GLN A 121 -3.69 -3.18 6.43
#